data_8d28653d962097d0ea92953114ff5cdb
#
_entry.id   8d28653d962097d0ea92953114ff5cdb
#
_cell.length_a   1.000
_cell.length_b   1.000
_cell.length_c   1.000
_cell.angle_alpha   90.00
_cell.angle_beta   90.00
_cell.angle_gamma   90.00
#
_symmetry.space_group_name_H-M   'P 1'
#
loop_
_entity.id
_entity.type
_entity.pdbx_description
1 polymer ?
#
loop_
_entity_poly.entity_id
_entity_poly.type
_entity_poly.pdbx_seq_one_letter_code
_entity_poly.pdbx_strand_id
1 'polypeptide(L)'
;MLTQATLAERDERYRRLRAAMASNGLDALLVAGKGHWWTGRGYLRYLTDFHLWGHDGLLLVPLQGEPSLTLTSPAVAAKIAKRGWIEDADGDVFLVSRVAAAIRDRGLARARIGVAGMRAVIGAGVLAELREALPAVEFVDGDELIDRVRMIRSPLEIQQIRELWDLAKASMERFVEIVSPGKSGLALAAECSRIALEGGARDILVFIGEDPGRVTIPDATPVRCDGILSYHMEICGPSGHWCELTVTCAYRPPSELEAGLMESELRAYEAIRTAARPGATLPQLAAIFEQTLHADGWQLGQPTRHFDLHSQGLDTIERPWFAAEQPWGSSQSWPLEAGMTFSYHPRREVSPHVPWGTGINEDILITPDGAERFSGNWDLRWRRMEHAE
;
A
#
# COMPACT_ATOMS: atom_id res chain seq x y z
N MET A 1 -7.48 20.57 -8.01
CA MET A 1 -8.32 19.42 -8.36
C MET A 1 -7.36 18.27 -8.58
N LEU A 2 -7.52 17.18 -7.87
CA LEU A 2 -6.60 16.04 -7.96
C LEU A 2 -6.72 15.36 -9.32
N THR A 3 -5.60 14.92 -9.87
CA THR A 3 -5.51 14.32 -11.20
C THR A 3 -6.26 12.99 -11.24
N GLN A 4 -7.14 12.82 -12.25
CA GLN A 4 -7.94 11.60 -12.43
C GLN A 4 -7.31 10.71 -13.50
N ALA A 5 -7.53 9.41 -13.38
CA ALA A 5 -7.12 8.44 -14.39
C ALA A 5 -7.96 8.60 -15.67
N THR A 6 -7.31 8.39 -16.82
CA THR A 6 -7.89 8.58 -18.16
C THR A 6 -8.17 7.25 -18.84
N LEU A 7 -8.93 7.27 -19.95
CA LEU A 7 -9.11 6.08 -20.78
C LEU A 7 -7.79 5.61 -21.43
N ALA A 8 -6.88 6.54 -21.73
CA ALA A 8 -5.55 6.17 -22.24
C ALA A 8 -4.73 5.39 -21.20
N GLU A 9 -4.84 5.78 -19.92
CA GLU A 9 -4.24 5.03 -18.80
C GLU A 9 -4.85 3.63 -18.68
N ARG A 10 -6.19 3.52 -18.80
CA ARG A 10 -6.88 2.23 -18.85
C ARG A 10 -6.30 1.33 -19.94
N ASP A 11 -6.24 1.84 -21.16
CA ASP A 11 -5.83 1.06 -22.32
C ASP A 11 -4.40 0.56 -22.18
N GLU A 12 -3.50 1.37 -21.61
CA GLU A 12 -2.12 0.96 -21.31
C GLU A 12 -2.04 -0.11 -20.22
N ARG A 13 -2.84 -0.01 -19.15
CA ARG A 13 -2.93 -1.05 -18.10
C ARG A 13 -3.41 -2.38 -18.69
N TYR A 14 -4.46 -2.36 -19.51
CA TYR A 14 -4.96 -3.58 -20.17
C TYR A 14 -3.96 -4.13 -21.17
N ARG A 15 -3.27 -3.30 -21.93
CA ARG A 15 -2.21 -3.73 -22.84
C ARG A 15 -1.09 -4.47 -22.10
N ARG A 16 -0.58 -3.91 -21.01
CA ARG A 16 0.46 -4.52 -20.16
C ARG A 16 -0.02 -5.83 -19.55
N LEU A 17 -1.23 -5.86 -19.02
CA LEU A 17 -1.82 -7.04 -18.41
C LEU A 17 -1.96 -8.17 -19.44
N ARG A 18 -2.51 -7.89 -20.61
CA ARG A 18 -2.68 -8.89 -21.68
C ARG A 18 -1.35 -9.42 -22.22
N ALA A 19 -0.32 -8.58 -22.31
CA ALA A 19 1.03 -9.03 -22.66
C ALA A 19 1.58 -10.02 -21.61
N ALA A 20 1.38 -9.73 -20.33
CA ALA A 20 1.77 -10.63 -19.26
C ALA A 20 0.95 -11.93 -19.27
N MET A 21 -0.35 -11.87 -19.52
CA MET A 21 -1.21 -13.05 -19.67
C MET A 21 -0.74 -13.95 -20.82
N ALA A 22 -0.47 -13.37 -21.99
CA ALA A 22 0.02 -14.12 -23.16
C ALA A 22 1.36 -14.81 -22.86
N SER A 23 2.30 -14.12 -22.21
CA SER A 23 3.60 -14.68 -21.83
C SER A 23 3.49 -15.82 -20.82
N ASN A 24 2.39 -15.90 -20.06
CA ASN A 24 2.12 -16.96 -19.08
C ASN A 24 1.12 -18.01 -19.59
N GLY A 25 0.75 -17.95 -20.86
CA GLY A 25 -0.17 -18.92 -21.49
C GLY A 25 -1.56 -18.92 -20.85
N LEU A 26 -2.07 -17.73 -20.45
CA LEU A 26 -3.41 -17.57 -19.92
C LEU A 26 -4.38 -17.07 -21.00
N ASP A 27 -5.54 -17.68 -21.07
CA ASP A 27 -6.63 -17.26 -21.97
C ASP A 27 -7.45 -16.10 -21.36
N ALA A 28 -7.49 -16.04 -20.02
CA ALA A 28 -8.16 -14.97 -19.28
C ALA A 28 -7.53 -14.78 -17.91
N LEU A 29 -7.81 -13.64 -17.28
CA LEU A 29 -7.58 -13.37 -15.87
C LEU A 29 -8.92 -13.08 -15.19
N LEU A 30 -9.23 -13.80 -14.11
CA LEU A 30 -10.33 -13.50 -13.21
C LEU A 30 -9.78 -12.75 -12.02
N VAL A 31 -10.19 -11.50 -11.86
CA VAL A 31 -9.68 -10.60 -10.83
C VAL A 31 -10.70 -10.45 -9.73
N ALA A 32 -10.36 -10.91 -8.55
CA ALA A 32 -11.20 -10.78 -7.36
C ALA A 32 -10.93 -9.44 -6.66
N GLY A 33 -12.00 -8.84 -6.11
CA GLY A 33 -11.90 -7.66 -5.28
C GLY A 33 -12.96 -7.61 -4.20
N LYS A 34 -12.56 -7.06 -3.05
CA LYS A 34 -13.42 -6.83 -1.89
C LYS A 34 -13.44 -5.37 -1.53
N GLY A 35 -14.60 -4.87 -1.11
CA GLY A 35 -14.76 -3.50 -0.61
C GLY A 35 -14.26 -3.30 0.82
N HIS A 36 -13.34 -4.12 1.28
CA HIS A 36 -12.70 -3.99 2.58
C HIS A 36 -11.38 -3.24 2.44
N TRP A 37 -10.96 -2.65 3.53
CA TRP A 37 -9.89 -1.71 3.52
C TRP A 37 -8.49 -2.32 3.44
N TRP A 38 -7.48 -2.28 3.48
CA TRP A 38 -6.08 -2.66 3.41
C TRP A 38 -5.70 -3.44 2.16
N THR A 39 -6.27 -4.61 1.95
CA THR A 39 -5.94 -5.46 0.83
C THR A 39 -7.20 -5.96 0.14
N GLY A 40 -7.11 -6.18 -1.18
CA GLY A 40 -8.17 -6.77 -1.97
C GLY A 40 -9.06 -5.79 -2.73
N ARG A 41 -8.84 -4.48 -2.60
CA ARG A 41 -9.43 -3.47 -3.50
C ARG A 41 -8.52 -3.12 -4.65
N GLY A 42 -7.22 -3.15 -4.44
CA GLY A 42 -6.21 -2.66 -5.36
C GLY A 42 -6.26 -3.30 -6.74
N TYR A 43 -6.52 -4.59 -6.82
CA TYR A 43 -6.62 -5.29 -8.10
C TYR A 43 -7.77 -4.77 -8.96
N LEU A 44 -8.99 -4.71 -8.41
CA LEU A 44 -10.13 -4.16 -9.15
C LEU A 44 -9.96 -2.67 -9.42
N ARG A 45 -9.45 -1.91 -8.44
CA ARG A 45 -9.19 -0.48 -8.63
C ARG A 45 -8.25 -0.21 -9.79
N TYR A 46 -7.19 -0.99 -9.93
CA TYR A 46 -6.22 -0.87 -11.02
C TYR A 46 -6.87 -0.96 -12.41
N LEU A 47 -7.87 -1.84 -12.55
CA LEU A 47 -8.50 -2.15 -13.83
C LEU A 47 -9.84 -1.45 -14.08
N THR A 48 -10.44 -0.84 -13.05
CA THR A 48 -11.78 -0.23 -13.17
C THR A 48 -11.82 1.25 -12.83
N ASP A 49 -10.73 1.80 -12.27
CA ASP A 49 -10.69 3.13 -11.65
C ASP A 49 -11.87 3.40 -10.69
N PHE A 50 -12.38 2.36 -10.07
CA PHE A 50 -13.51 2.47 -9.16
C PHE A 50 -13.11 2.09 -7.73
N HIS A 51 -13.40 2.99 -6.78
CA HIS A 51 -13.20 2.71 -5.37
C HIS A 51 -14.33 1.84 -4.86
N LEU A 52 -14.09 0.52 -4.83
CA LEU A 52 -15.06 -0.45 -4.34
C LEU A 52 -15.23 -0.30 -2.83
N TRP A 53 -16.47 -0.22 -2.37
CA TRP A 53 -16.80 -0.12 -0.96
C TRP A 53 -17.96 -1.06 -0.60
N GLY A 54 -17.76 -1.92 0.40
CA GLY A 54 -18.79 -2.76 1.00
C GLY A 54 -19.33 -3.90 0.11
N HIS A 55 -18.73 -4.14 -1.08
CA HIS A 55 -19.19 -5.15 -2.03
C HIS A 55 -18.03 -6.03 -2.49
N ASP A 56 -18.36 -7.26 -2.87
CA ASP A 56 -17.44 -8.15 -3.56
C ASP A 56 -17.64 -8.06 -5.07
N GLY A 57 -16.59 -8.30 -5.84
CA GLY A 57 -16.62 -8.27 -7.29
C GLY A 57 -15.63 -9.23 -7.94
N LEU A 58 -16.00 -9.68 -9.13
CA LEU A 58 -15.16 -10.50 -9.99
C LEU A 58 -15.13 -9.87 -11.39
N LEU A 59 -13.93 -9.48 -11.84
CA LEU A 59 -13.70 -8.95 -13.18
C LEU A 59 -13.04 -10.03 -14.03
N LEU A 60 -13.71 -10.44 -15.09
CA LEU A 60 -13.14 -11.32 -16.10
C LEU A 60 -12.48 -10.46 -17.19
N VAL A 61 -11.17 -10.63 -17.36
CA VAL A 61 -10.38 -10.01 -18.42
C VAL A 61 -9.97 -11.09 -19.40
N PRO A 62 -10.60 -11.23 -20.55
CA PRO A 62 -10.17 -12.16 -21.58
C PRO A 62 -8.88 -11.66 -22.25
N LEU A 63 -8.06 -12.59 -22.77
CA LEU A 63 -6.88 -12.23 -23.56
C LEU A 63 -7.26 -11.41 -24.79
N GLN A 64 -8.42 -11.70 -25.38
CA GLN A 64 -9.01 -10.97 -26.50
C GLN A 64 -10.46 -10.59 -26.18
N GLY A 65 -10.88 -9.39 -26.53
CA GLY A 65 -12.24 -8.89 -26.31
C GLY A 65 -12.37 -8.02 -25.05
N GLU A 66 -13.60 -7.60 -24.76
CA GLU A 66 -13.86 -6.67 -23.66
C GLU A 66 -13.99 -7.37 -22.31
N PRO A 67 -13.51 -6.72 -21.22
CA PRO A 67 -13.67 -7.25 -19.88
C PRO A 67 -15.13 -7.20 -19.43
N SER A 68 -15.50 -8.06 -18.48
CA SER A 68 -16.81 -8.02 -17.83
C SER A 68 -16.69 -8.10 -16.33
N LEU A 69 -17.42 -7.21 -15.65
CA LEU A 69 -17.41 -7.08 -14.19
C LEU A 69 -18.75 -7.55 -13.62
N THR A 70 -18.70 -8.45 -12.66
CA THR A 70 -19.86 -8.83 -11.84
C THR A 70 -19.63 -8.39 -10.39
N LEU A 71 -20.56 -7.65 -9.83
CA LEU A 71 -20.55 -7.19 -8.43
C LEU A 71 -21.74 -7.74 -7.66
N THR A 72 -21.64 -7.80 -6.33
CA THR A 72 -22.77 -8.16 -5.47
C THR A 72 -23.88 -7.08 -5.42
N SER A 73 -23.70 -5.94 -6.10
CA SER A 73 -24.64 -4.83 -6.14
C SER A 73 -24.92 -4.33 -7.56
N PRO A 74 -26.13 -4.54 -8.11
CA PRO A 74 -26.54 -3.99 -9.41
C PRO A 74 -26.43 -2.47 -9.50
N ALA A 75 -26.75 -1.76 -8.42
CA ALA A 75 -26.69 -0.30 -8.39
C ALA A 75 -25.25 0.23 -8.47
N VAL A 76 -24.29 -0.48 -7.88
CA VAL A 76 -22.87 -0.12 -7.97
C VAL A 76 -22.32 -0.48 -9.35
N ALA A 77 -22.67 -1.63 -9.91
CA ALA A 77 -22.27 -2.03 -11.26
C ALA A 77 -22.71 -1.00 -12.30
N ALA A 78 -23.96 -0.52 -12.23
CA ALA A 78 -24.47 0.53 -13.11
C ALA A 78 -23.71 1.86 -12.99
N LYS A 79 -23.18 2.19 -11.80
CA LYS A 79 -22.31 3.38 -11.61
C LYS A 79 -20.95 3.19 -12.26
N ILE A 80 -20.40 1.99 -12.22
CA ILE A 80 -19.09 1.67 -12.83
C ILE A 80 -19.21 1.72 -14.35
N ALA A 81 -20.23 1.11 -14.94
CA ALA A 81 -20.50 1.16 -16.38
C ALA A 81 -20.54 2.60 -16.92
N LYS A 82 -21.17 3.52 -16.18
CA LYS A 82 -21.25 4.94 -16.55
C LYS A 82 -19.89 5.67 -16.57
N ARG A 83 -18.86 5.13 -15.95
CA ARG A 83 -17.50 5.71 -15.97
C ARG A 83 -16.74 5.40 -17.26
N GLY A 84 -17.20 4.42 -18.04
CA GLY A 84 -16.64 4.07 -19.34
C GLY A 84 -15.34 3.24 -19.29
N TRP A 85 -14.86 2.83 -18.09
CA TRP A 85 -13.72 1.93 -17.98
C TRP A 85 -14.13 0.48 -18.28
N ILE A 86 -15.29 0.06 -17.78
CA ILE A 86 -15.90 -1.24 -18.02
C ILE A 86 -17.35 -1.00 -18.45
N GLU A 87 -17.67 -1.31 -19.69
CA GLU A 87 -19.03 -1.16 -20.23
C GLU A 87 -19.93 -2.33 -19.82
N ASP A 88 -19.41 -3.56 -19.87
CA ASP A 88 -20.08 -4.78 -19.42
C ASP A 88 -19.91 -4.95 -17.90
N ALA A 89 -20.66 -4.15 -17.13
CA ALA A 89 -20.71 -4.26 -15.69
C ALA A 89 -22.12 -4.57 -15.22
N ASP A 90 -22.29 -5.71 -14.53
CA ASP A 90 -23.56 -6.20 -14.03
C ASP A 90 -23.48 -6.53 -12.55
N GLY A 91 -24.62 -6.61 -11.88
CA GLY A 91 -24.72 -6.93 -10.47
C GLY A 91 -25.61 -8.11 -10.21
N ASP A 92 -25.10 -9.07 -9.46
CA ASP A 92 -25.85 -10.24 -8.99
C ASP A 92 -25.33 -10.69 -7.62
N VAL A 93 -26.23 -10.95 -6.71
CA VAL A 93 -25.89 -11.56 -5.42
C VAL A 93 -25.32 -12.98 -5.58
N PHE A 94 -25.62 -13.64 -6.69
CA PHE A 94 -25.09 -14.94 -7.08
C PHE A 94 -23.89 -14.79 -8.04
N LEU A 95 -22.80 -14.18 -7.57
CA LEU A 95 -21.60 -13.89 -8.37
C LEU A 95 -21.14 -15.06 -9.23
N VAL A 96 -21.10 -16.26 -8.66
CA VAL A 96 -20.55 -17.47 -9.32
C VAL A 96 -21.32 -17.82 -10.57
N SER A 97 -22.66 -17.89 -10.50
CA SER A 97 -23.49 -18.26 -11.64
C SER A 97 -23.34 -17.26 -12.79
N ARG A 98 -23.26 -15.97 -12.49
CA ARG A 98 -23.11 -14.90 -13.47
C ARG A 98 -21.72 -14.92 -14.13
N VAL A 99 -20.66 -15.05 -13.34
CA VAL A 99 -19.29 -15.18 -13.86
C VAL A 99 -19.11 -16.45 -14.67
N ALA A 100 -19.67 -17.57 -14.23
CA ALA A 100 -19.61 -18.81 -14.98
C ALA A 100 -20.34 -18.71 -16.33
N ALA A 101 -21.47 -18.02 -16.39
CA ALA A 101 -22.15 -17.70 -17.65
C ALA A 101 -21.26 -16.84 -18.55
N ALA A 102 -20.70 -15.75 -18.02
CA ALA A 102 -19.80 -14.87 -18.77
C ALA A 102 -18.57 -15.61 -19.36
N ILE A 103 -18.02 -16.57 -18.62
CA ILE A 103 -16.91 -17.42 -19.08
C ILE A 103 -17.38 -18.32 -20.25
N ARG A 104 -18.55 -18.96 -20.12
CA ARG A 104 -19.12 -19.82 -21.19
C ARG A 104 -19.45 -19.02 -22.46
N ASP A 105 -20.12 -17.89 -22.31
CA ASP A 105 -20.57 -17.03 -23.42
C ASP A 105 -19.40 -16.51 -24.26
N ARG A 106 -18.20 -16.40 -23.65
CA ARG A 106 -16.94 -16.02 -24.31
C ARG A 106 -16.14 -17.21 -24.87
N GLY A 107 -16.69 -18.41 -24.81
CA GLY A 107 -16.01 -19.62 -25.30
C GLY A 107 -14.85 -20.09 -24.41
N LEU A 108 -14.77 -19.62 -23.17
CA LEU A 108 -13.66 -19.90 -22.24
C LEU A 108 -13.92 -21.11 -21.32
N ALA A 109 -14.93 -21.94 -21.61
CA ALA A 109 -15.32 -23.06 -20.76
C ALA A 109 -14.27 -24.20 -20.64
N ARG A 110 -13.17 -24.13 -21.40
CA ARG A 110 -12.01 -25.04 -21.35
C ARG A 110 -10.69 -24.28 -21.24
N ALA A 111 -10.73 -23.02 -20.87
CA ALA A 111 -9.60 -22.11 -20.85
C ALA A 111 -8.71 -22.34 -19.62
N ARG A 112 -7.49 -21.83 -19.73
CA ARG A 112 -6.58 -21.65 -18.59
C ARG A 112 -6.75 -20.23 -18.06
N ILE A 113 -7.37 -20.09 -16.89
CA ILE A 113 -7.74 -18.82 -16.29
C ILE A 113 -6.90 -18.56 -15.03
N GLY A 114 -6.09 -17.48 -15.05
CA GLY A 114 -5.44 -16.98 -13.85
C GLY A 114 -6.46 -16.37 -12.91
N VAL A 115 -6.31 -16.56 -11.60
CA VAL A 115 -7.15 -15.92 -10.59
C VAL A 115 -6.29 -14.97 -9.79
N ALA A 116 -6.47 -13.67 -9.99
CA ALA A 116 -5.83 -12.63 -9.18
C ALA A 116 -6.64 -12.41 -7.89
N GLY A 117 -5.95 -12.44 -6.77
CA GLY A 117 -6.55 -12.49 -5.43
C GLY A 117 -6.89 -13.92 -4.98
N MET A 118 -6.29 -14.94 -5.60
CA MET A 118 -6.55 -16.35 -5.28
C MET A 118 -6.22 -16.67 -3.82
N ARG A 119 -5.14 -16.12 -3.29
CA ARG A 119 -4.63 -16.45 -1.96
C ARG A 119 -5.30 -15.67 -0.84
N ALA A 120 -5.64 -14.41 -1.08
CA ALA A 120 -6.03 -13.50 -0.01
C ALA A 120 -7.39 -12.80 -0.20
N VAL A 121 -7.94 -12.78 -1.42
CA VAL A 121 -9.11 -11.96 -1.74
C VAL A 121 -10.34 -12.78 -2.05
N ILE A 122 -10.26 -13.74 -2.99
CA ILE A 122 -11.41 -14.57 -3.35
C ILE A 122 -11.79 -15.50 -2.19
N GLY A 123 -13.08 -15.56 -1.88
CA GLY A 123 -13.55 -16.51 -0.89
C GLY A 123 -13.35 -17.97 -1.32
N ALA A 124 -12.88 -18.84 -0.43
CA ALA A 124 -12.66 -20.25 -0.72
C ALA A 124 -13.94 -20.94 -1.28
N GLY A 125 -15.11 -20.59 -0.77
CA GLY A 125 -16.41 -21.08 -1.27
C GLY A 125 -16.65 -20.63 -2.71
N VAL A 126 -16.41 -19.36 -3.02
CA VAL A 126 -16.58 -18.80 -4.39
C VAL A 126 -15.71 -19.55 -5.39
N LEU A 127 -14.44 -19.79 -5.04
CA LEU A 127 -13.52 -20.54 -5.91
C LEU A 127 -13.92 -22.00 -6.08
N ALA A 128 -14.40 -22.64 -5.03
CA ALA A 128 -14.91 -24.02 -5.07
C ALA A 128 -16.14 -24.14 -5.99
N GLU A 129 -17.12 -23.27 -5.83
CA GLU A 129 -18.33 -23.20 -6.65
C GLU A 129 -17.99 -22.89 -8.14
N LEU A 130 -17.04 -22.02 -8.41
CA LEU A 130 -16.56 -21.76 -9.79
C LEU A 130 -15.97 -23.04 -10.42
N ARG A 131 -15.17 -23.80 -9.67
CA ARG A 131 -14.59 -25.08 -10.15
C ARG A 131 -15.67 -26.13 -10.41
N GLU A 132 -16.68 -26.17 -9.56
CA GLU A 132 -17.84 -27.08 -9.76
C GLU A 132 -18.67 -26.66 -10.99
N ALA A 133 -18.93 -25.36 -11.15
CA ALA A 133 -19.69 -24.85 -12.27
C ALA A 133 -18.94 -24.96 -13.62
N LEU A 134 -17.62 -24.98 -13.60
CA LEU A 134 -16.73 -24.97 -14.77
C LEU A 134 -15.64 -26.04 -14.66
N PRO A 135 -16.01 -27.33 -14.65
CA PRO A 135 -15.08 -28.42 -14.34
C PRO A 135 -13.96 -28.64 -15.39
N ALA A 136 -14.11 -28.06 -16.59
CA ALA A 136 -13.10 -28.16 -17.65
C ALA A 136 -12.21 -26.89 -17.75
N VAL A 137 -12.41 -25.89 -16.87
CA VAL A 137 -11.55 -24.71 -16.76
C VAL A 137 -10.39 -25.03 -15.81
N GLU A 138 -9.18 -24.69 -16.22
CA GLU A 138 -8.01 -24.73 -15.35
C GLU A 138 -7.84 -23.40 -14.63
N PHE A 139 -8.28 -23.29 -13.35
CA PHE A 139 -8.04 -22.11 -12.52
C PHE A 139 -6.65 -22.20 -11.85
N VAL A 140 -5.76 -21.27 -12.19
CA VAL A 140 -4.39 -21.17 -11.67
C VAL A 140 -4.18 -19.87 -10.91
N ASP A 141 -3.14 -19.81 -10.06
CA ASP A 141 -2.77 -18.61 -9.32
C ASP A 141 -2.32 -17.49 -10.29
N GLY A 142 -2.96 -16.35 -10.22
CA GLY A 142 -2.68 -15.16 -11.03
C GLY A 142 -2.14 -13.97 -10.24
N ASP A 143 -1.88 -14.14 -8.92
CA ASP A 143 -1.50 -13.05 -8.03
C ASP A 143 -0.15 -12.44 -8.44
N GLU A 144 0.87 -13.25 -8.69
CA GLU A 144 2.18 -12.74 -9.10
C GLU A 144 2.12 -11.98 -10.42
N LEU A 145 1.32 -12.47 -11.37
CA LEU A 145 1.20 -11.85 -12.69
C LEU A 145 0.70 -10.41 -12.58
N ILE A 146 -0.41 -10.19 -11.87
CA ILE A 146 -0.98 -8.84 -11.76
C ILE A 146 -0.11 -7.94 -10.87
N ASP A 147 0.52 -8.48 -9.84
CA ASP A 147 1.42 -7.70 -8.99
C ASP A 147 2.62 -7.17 -9.77
N ARG A 148 3.25 -8.01 -10.61
CA ARG A 148 4.36 -7.57 -11.48
C ARG A 148 3.93 -6.51 -12.50
N VAL A 149 2.68 -6.52 -12.94
CA VAL A 149 2.15 -5.50 -13.86
C VAL A 149 1.91 -4.17 -13.13
N ARG A 150 1.27 -4.22 -11.95
CA ARG A 150 0.84 -3.00 -11.23
C ARG A 150 1.93 -2.35 -10.39
N MET A 151 2.98 -3.09 -10.01
CA MET A 151 4.06 -2.54 -9.18
C MET A 151 4.88 -1.46 -9.88
N ILE A 152 4.87 -1.40 -11.20
CA ILE A 152 5.51 -0.34 -11.99
C ILE A 152 4.48 0.76 -12.23
N ARG A 153 4.61 1.85 -11.48
CA ARG A 153 3.68 2.98 -11.56
C ARG A 153 3.86 3.77 -12.85
N SER A 154 2.76 4.17 -13.45
CA SER A 154 2.79 5.10 -14.58
C SER A 154 3.17 6.51 -14.10
N PRO A 155 3.59 7.41 -15.02
CA PRO A 155 3.81 8.81 -14.67
C PRO A 155 2.59 9.48 -14.02
N LEU A 156 1.38 9.08 -14.43
CA LEU A 156 0.13 9.57 -13.86
C LEU A 156 -0.05 9.09 -12.41
N GLU A 157 0.20 7.80 -12.14
CA GLU A 157 0.11 7.25 -10.79
C GLU A 157 1.14 7.92 -9.86
N ILE A 158 2.37 8.12 -10.33
CA ILE A 158 3.42 8.84 -9.56
C ILE A 158 2.98 10.27 -9.23
N GLN A 159 2.37 10.97 -10.19
CA GLN A 159 1.83 12.31 -9.94
C GLN A 159 0.73 12.28 -8.88
N GLN A 160 -0.20 11.32 -8.96
CA GLN A 160 -1.29 11.16 -8.00
C GLN A 160 -0.77 10.84 -6.58
N ILE A 161 0.31 10.06 -6.47
CA ILE A 161 0.96 9.77 -5.18
C ILE A 161 1.61 11.04 -4.63
N ARG A 162 2.27 11.86 -5.45
CA ARG A 162 2.84 13.15 -5.03
C ARG A 162 1.78 14.10 -4.49
N GLU A 163 0.65 14.21 -5.19
CA GLU A 163 -0.51 15.03 -4.74
C GLU A 163 -1.06 14.52 -3.40
N LEU A 164 -1.08 13.19 -3.21
CA LEU A 164 -1.50 12.58 -1.94
C LEU A 164 -0.52 12.89 -0.81
N TRP A 165 0.78 12.88 -1.10
CA TRP A 165 1.82 13.22 -0.13
C TRP A 165 1.71 14.67 0.37
N ASP A 166 1.32 15.60 -0.50
CA ASP A 166 1.07 17.00 -0.07
C ASP A 166 -0.11 17.08 0.91
N LEU A 167 -1.13 16.26 0.69
CA LEU A 167 -2.26 16.16 1.62
C LEU A 167 -1.85 15.52 2.95
N ALA A 168 -1.05 14.46 2.92
CA ALA A 168 -0.53 13.80 4.12
C ALA A 168 0.30 14.77 4.97
N LYS A 169 1.22 15.51 4.35
CA LYS A 169 2.01 16.55 5.03
C LYS A 169 1.14 17.62 5.69
N ALA A 170 0.11 18.11 5.00
CA ALA A 170 -0.83 19.07 5.58
C ALA A 170 -1.54 18.53 6.83
N SER A 171 -1.93 17.26 6.82
CA SER A 171 -2.53 16.59 7.98
C SER A 171 -1.53 16.46 9.15
N MET A 172 -0.26 16.15 8.86
CA MET A 172 0.79 16.05 9.88
C MET A 172 1.17 17.40 10.48
N GLU A 173 1.28 18.45 9.66
CA GLU A 173 1.51 19.81 10.19
C GLU A 173 0.35 20.25 11.10
N ARG A 174 -0.89 19.87 10.74
CA ARG A 174 -2.03 20.14 11.62
C ARG A 174 -1.91 19.45 12.96
N PHE A 175 -1.40 18.18 12.99
CA PHE A 175 -1.13 17.53 14.27
C PHE A 175 -0.13 18.32 15.11
N VAL A 176 0.98 18.74 14.53
CA VAL A 176 2.02 19.53 15.21
C VAL A 176 1.46 20.83 15.76
N GLU A 177 0.58 21.51 15.02
CA GLU A 177 -0.05 22.76 15.44
C GLU A 177 -1.00 22.61 16.65
N ILE A 178 -1.75 21.49 16.68
CA ILE A 178 -2.86 21.36 17.65
C ILE A 178 -2.53 20.51 18.86
N VAL A 179 -1.45 19.70 18.78
CA VAL A 179 -1.11 18.81 19.89
C VAL A 179 -0.75 19.60 21.13
N SER A 180 -1.47 19.31 22.23
CA SER A 180 -1.27 20.00 23.50
C SER A 180 -1.71 19.10 24.66
N PRO A 181 -1.17 19.32 25.88
CA PRO A 181 -1.52 18.53 27.04
C PRO A 181 -3.03 18.50 27.28
N GLY A 182 -3.53 17.32 27.64
CA GLY A 182 -4.94 17.12 27.98
C GLY A 182 -5.88 16.87 26.80
N LYS A 183 -5.47 17.09 25.56
CA LYS A 183 -6.26 16.64 24.40
C LYS A 183 -6.21 15.13 24.31
N SER A 184 -7.31 14.49 23.94
CA SER A 184 -7.34 13.06 23.72
C SER A 184 -6.74 12.68 22.36
N GLY A 185 -6.19 11.48 22.26
CA GLY A 185 -5.74 10.91 20.99
C GLY A 185 -6.84 10.94 19.92
N LEU A 186 -8.08 10.62 20.30
CA LEU A 186 -9.24 10.69 19.39
C LEU A 186 -9.49 12.12 18.85
N ALA A 187 -9.40 13.14 19.69
CA ALA A 187 -9.64 14.53 19.27
C ALA A 187 -8.56 14.99 18.28
N LEU A 188 -7.30 14.63 18.52
CA LEU A 188 -6.18 14.91 17.62
C LEU A 188 -6.37 14.20 16.28
N ALA A 189 -6.65 12.90 16.33
CA ALA A 189 -6.88 12.09 15.13
C ALA A 189 -8.07 12.58 14.29
N ALA A 190 -9.17 12.96 14.95
CA ALA A 190 -10.36 13.49 14.27
C ALA A 190 -10.06 14.78 13.48
N GLU A 191 -9.31 15.72 14.08
CA GLU A 191 -8.96 16.97 13.42
C GLU A 191 -8.00 16.76 12.25
N CYS A 192 -7.00 15.89 12.38
CA CYS A 192 -6.08 15.55 11.29
C CYS A 192 -6.79 14.79 10.17
N SER A 193 -7.68 13.86 10.53
CA SER A 193 -8.51 13.14 9.55
C SER A 193 -9.46 14.07 8.81
N ARG A 194 -9.96 15.12 9.45
CA ARG A 194 -10.79 16.13 8.78
C ARG A 194 -10.05 16.78 7.61
N ILE A 195 -8.78 17.17 7.82
CA ILE A 195 -7.94 17.75 6.75
C ILE A 195 -7.81 16.75 5.57
N ALA A 196 -7.50 15.49 5.88
CA ALA A 196 -7.36 14.46 4.86
C ALA A 196 -8.68 14.22 4.09
N LEU A 197 -9.82 14.14 4.80
CA LEU A 197 -11.15 13.94 4.19
C LEU A 197 -11.58 15.12 3.33
N GLU A 198 -11.36 16.35 3.77
CA GLU A 198 -11.61 17.57 2.99
C GLU A 198 -10.76 17.61 1.71
N GLY A 199 -9.52 17.08 1.76
CA GLY A 199 -8.66 16.89 0.59
C GLY A 199 -9.06 15.71 -0.30
N GLY A 200 -10.09 14.94 0.06
CA GLY A 200 -10.67 13.87 -0.74
C GLY A 200 -10.15 12.47 -0.41
N ALA A 201 -9.48 12.27 0.73
CA ALA A 201 -9.13 10.94 1.20
C ALA A 201 -10.35 10.02 1.26
N ARG A 202 -10.14 8.73 0.98
CA ARG A 202 -11.18 7.70 0.95
C ARG A 202 -11.17 6.83 2.17
N ASP A 203 -9.97 6.49 2.65
CA ASP A 203 -9.75 5.74 3.88
C ASP A 203 -8.59 6.37 4.63
N ILE A 204 -8.63 6.26 5.94
CA ILE A 204 -7.63 6.82 6.82
C ILE A 204 -7.42 5.84 7.96
N LEU A 205 -6.15 5.53 8.24
CA LEU A 205 -5.72 4.79 9.41
C LEU A 205 -4.79 5.69 10.23
N VAL A 206 -5.06 5.77 11.51
CA VAL A 206 -4.31 6.64 12.42
C VAL A 206 -3.82 5.84 13.61
N PHE A 207 -2.58 6.11 13.98
CA PHE A 207 -1.99 5.61 15.21
C PHE A 207 -1.33 6.77 15.98
N ILE A 208 -1.32 6.66 17.29
CA ILE A 208 -0.66 7.60 18.18
C ILE A 208 0.02 6.83 19.33
N GLY A 209 1.14 7.31 19.82
CA GLY A 209 1.83 6.68 20.93
C GLY A 209 2.95 7.53 21.51
N GLU A 210 3.25 7.30 22.78
CA GLU A 210 4.34 7.97 23.51
C GLU A 210 5.71 7.29 23.27
N ASP A 211 5.77 6.31 22.38
CA ASP A 211 6.96 5.62 21.93
C ASP A 211 6.93 5.53 20.40
N PRO A 212 7.94 6.01 19.67
CA PRO A 212 7.94 6.05 18.21
C PRO A 212 7.70 4.71 17.53
N GLY A 213 8.08 3.62 18.17
CA GLY A 213 7.85 2.28 17.63
C GLY A 213 6.61 1.57 18.15
N ARG A 214 5.86 2.15 19.08
CA ARG A 214 4.66 1.57 19.72
C ARG A 214 3.46 2.48 19.61
N VAL A 215 3.12 2.84 18.42
CA VAL A 215 1.89 3.56 18.16
C VAL A 215 0.69 2.59 18.21
N THR A 216 -0.44 3.08 18.72
CA THR A 216 -1.70 2.34 18.86
C THR A 216 -2.86 3.11 18.26
N ILE A 217 -3.99 2.45 18.05
CA ILE A 217 -5.22 3.14 17.64
C ILE A 217 -5.55 4.20 18.69
N PRO A 218 -5.86 5.44 18.28
CA PRO A 218 -6.21 6.53 19.19
C PRO A 218 -7.42 6.22 20.06
N ASP A 219 -7.35 6.59 21.31
CA ASP A 219 -8.46 6.48 22.27
C ASP A 219 -8.77 7.83 22.96
N ALA A 220 -9.65 7.79 23.96
CA ALA A 220 -10.04 8.97 24.72
C ALA A 220 -9.01 9.41 25.76
N THR A 221 -7.89 8.71 25.90
CA THR A 221 -6.83 9.03 26.86
C THR A 221 -6.19 10.36 26.49
N PRO A 222 -6.08 11.30 27.43
CA PRO A 222 -5.35 12.56 27.21
C PRO A 222 -3.86 12.30 26.95
N VAL A 223 -3.31 12.93 25.91
CA VAL A 223 -1.88 12.87 25.64
C VAL A 223 -1.10 13.68 26.69
N ARG A 224 0.07 13.17 27.04
CA ARG A 224 1.04 13.86 27.88
C ARG A 224 2.07 14.51 26.96
N CYS A 225 2.31 15.76 27.07
CA CYS A 225 3.31 16.47 26.28
C CYS A 225 4.58 16.72 27.16
N ASP A 226 5.09 15.67 27.78
CA ASP A 226 6.25 15.70 28.68
C ASP A 226 7.42 14.80 28.22
N GLY A 227 7.19 14.02 27.17
CA GLY A 227 8.13 13.04 26.63
C GLY A 227 8.26 13.11 25.11
N ILE A 228 7.99 11.99 24.48
CA ILE A 228 7.93 11.86 23.02
C ILE A 228 6.51 11.42 22.66
N LEU A 229 5.97 11.98 21.61
CA LEU A 229 4.66 11.63 21.10
C LEU A 229 4.74 11.45 19.57
N SER A 230 4.51 10.25 19.10
CA SER A 230 4.47 9.93 17.68
C SER A 230 3.04 9.85 17.18
N TYR A 231 2.82 10.38 16.00
CA TYR A 231 1.58 10.32 15.26
C TYR A 231 1.88 9.74 13.88
N HIS A 232 1.25 8.62 13.54
CA HIS A 232 1.37 7.94 12.27
C HIS A 232 0.02 7.92 11.56
N MET A 233 0.01 8.21 10.27
CA MET A 233 -1.19 8.23 9.46
C MET A 233 -0.93 7.53 8.13
N GLU A 234 -1.83 6.63 7.77
CA GLU A 234 -1.91 6.04 6.44
C GLU A 234 -3.16 6.57 5.74
N ILE A 235 -3.03 7.10 4.54
CA ILE A 235 -4.12 7.75 3.81
C ILE A 235 -4.29 7.10 2.44
N CYS A 236 -5.52 6.68 2.13
CA CYS A 236 -5.93 6.34 0.77
C CYS A 236 -6.47 7.58 0.07
N GLY A 237 -5.82 8.02 -0.98
CA GLY A 237 -6.24 9.18 -1.75
C GLY A 237 -7.41 8.93 -2.70
N PRO A 238 -7.88 9.98 -3.39
CA PRO A 238 -8.97 9.88 -4.37
C PRO A 238 -8.67 8.94 -5.54
N SER A 239 -7.40 8.81 -5.91
CA SER A 239 -6.93 7.87 -6.93
C SER A 239 -6.93 6.41 -6.47
N GLY A 240 -7.05 6.19 -5.15
CA GLY A 240 -6.96 4.87 -4.52
C GLY A 240 -5.57 4.48 -4.06
N HIS A 241 -4.55 5.29 -4.38
CA HIS A 241 -3.21 5.08 -3.86
C HIS A 241 -3.13 5.40 -2.38
N TRP A 242 -2.25 4.69 -1.69
CA TRP A 242 -1.93 4.90 -0.29
C TRP A 242 -0.59 5.61 -0.14
N CYS A 243 -0.45 6.35 0.92
CA CYS A 243 0.82 6.81 1.47
C CYS A 243 0.77 6.75 2.99
N GLU A 244 1.92 6.70 3.62
CA GLU A 244 2.04 6.68 5.07
C GLU A 244 3.15 7.60 5.53
N LEU A 245 2.90 8.29 6.64
CA LEU A 245 3.80 9.29 7.18
C LEU A 245 3.73 9.29 8.70
N THR A 246 4.89 9.48 9.32
CA THR A 246 5.02 9.65 10.77
C THR A 246 5.59 11.02 11.08
N VAL A 247 5.07 11.67 12.14
CA VAL A 247 5.71 12.78 12.81
C VAL A 247 5.88 12.47 14.28
N THR A 248 7.07 12.72 14.80
CA THR A 248 7.38 12.56 16.23
C THR A 248 7.66 13.90 16.84
N CYS A 249 6.83 14.28 17.82
CA CYS A 249 6.96 15.50 18.63
C CYS A 249 7.75 15.19 19.90
N ALA A 250 8.83 15.93 20.15
CA ALA A 250 9.68 15.77 21.32
C ALA A 250 9.57 16.96 22.25
N TYR A 251 8.99 16.76 23.41
CA TYR A 251 8.85 17.76 24.50
C TYR A 251 10.03 17.72 25.46
N ARG A 252 10.93 16.77 25.29
CA ARG A 252 12.24 16.68 25.93
C ARG A 252 13.33 16.51 24.89
N PRO A 253 14.58 16.84 25.17
CA PRO A 253 15.69 16.44 24.31
C PRO A 253 15.75 14.91 24.17
N PRO A 254 16.13 14.38 23.00
CA PRO A 254 16.46 12.97 22.90
C PRO A 254 17.64 12.64 23.82
N SER A 255 17.65 11.46 24.41
CA SER A 255 18.82 10.94 25.11
C SER A 255 19.97 10.72 24.11
N GLU A 256 21.19 10.54 24.63
CA GLU A 256 22.36 10.25 23.78
C GLU A 256 22.14 8.97 22.93
N LEU A 257 21.49 7.96 23.49
CA LEU A 257 21.15 6.73 22.77
C LEU A 257 20.12 6.97 21.68
N GLU A 258 19.04 7.70 21.98
CA GLU A 258 18.01 8.03 20.98
C GLU A 258 18.58 8.88 19.84
N ALA A 259 19.38 9.88 20.17
CA ALA A 259 20.04 10.73 19.17
C ALA A 259 21.04 9.93 18.32
N GLY A 260 21.86 9.09 18.96
CA GLY A 260 22.81 8.22 18.26
C GLY A 260 22.13 7.24 17.31
N LEU A 261 21.04 6.60 17.76
CA LEU A 261 20.29 5.70 16.91
C LEU A 261 19.64 6.44 15.72
N MET A 262 19.04 7.59 15.97
CA MET A 262 18.42 8.40 14.91
C MET A 262 19.43 8.76 13.81
N GLU A 263 20.64 9.18 14.17
CA GLU A 263 21.68 9.48 13.19
C GLU A 263 22.15 8.22 12.42
N SER A 264 22.21 7.07 13.10
CA SER A 264 22.53 5.80 12.44
C SER A 264 21.44 5.37 11.45
N GLU A 265 20.19 5.50 11.84
CA GLU A 265 19.03 5.20 10.97
C GLU A 265 18.96 6.11 9.77
N LEU A 266 19.23 7.40 9.95
CA LEU A 266 19.28 8.36 8.84
C LEU A 266 20.42 8.05 7.87
N ARG A 267 21.60 7.67 8.37
CA ARG A 267 22.71 7.20 7.51
C ARG A 267 22.35 5.93 6.76
N ALA A 268 21.73 4.96 7.43
CA ALA A 268 21.26 3.73 6.80
C ALA A 268 20.22 4.02 5.71
N TYR A 269 19.27 4.92 6.00
CA TYR A 269 18.26 5.34 5.03
C TYR A 269 18.89 5.97 3.79
N GLU A 270 19.86 6.88 3.93
CA GLU A 270 20.54 7.51 2.78
C GLU A 270 21.37 6.49 1.96
N ALA A 271 21.99 5.53 2.63
CA ALA A 271 22.71 4.44 1.95
C ALA A 271 21.72 3.54 1.16
N ILE A 272 20.59 3.19 1.77
CA ILE A 272 19.51 2.44 1.12
C ILE A 272 18.96 3.22 -0.08
N ARG A 273 18.65 4.50 0.09
CA ARG A 273 18.11 5.36 -0.98
C ARG A 273 19.03 5.41 -2.18
N THR A 274 20.34 5.47 -1.95
CA THR A 274 21.35 5.44 -3.03
C THR A 274 21.44 4.07 -3.70
N ALA A 275 21.31 2.98 -2.92
CA ALA A 275 21.41 1.61 -3.43
C ALA A 275 20.12 1.09 -4.07
N ALA A 276 18.97 1.69 -3.74
CA ALA A 276 17.66 1.29 -4.23
C ALA A 276 17.43 1.75 -5.68
N ARG A 277 18.01 1.01 -6.60
CA ARG A 277 17.98 1.26 -8.05
C ARG A 277 17.68 -0.01 -8.83
N PRO A 278 17.35 0.05 -10.12
CA PRO A 278 17.04 -1.14 -10.91
C PRO A 278 18.09 -2.23 -10.79
N GLY A 279 17.61 -3.46 -10.55
CA GLY A 279 18.45 -4.66 -10.34
C GLY A 279 18.80 -4.96 -8.87
N ALA A 280 18.69 -3.99 -7.95
CA ALA A 280 18.82 -4.27 -6.51
C ALA A 280 17.64 -5.12 -6.00
N THR A 281 17.81 -5.78 -4.87
CA THR A 281 16.76 -6.58 -4.22
C THR A 281 16.54 -6.13 -2.77
N LEU A 282 15.35 -6.39 -2.22
CA LEU A 282 15.06 -6.02 -0.84
C LEU A 282 16.03 -6.65 0.19
N PRO A 283 16.49 -7.92 0.06
CA PRO A 283 17.52 -8.47 0.94
C PRO A 283 18.85 -7.71 0.90
N GLN A 284 19.24 -7.18 -0.27
CA GLN A 284 20.46 -6.36 -0.37
C GLN A 284 20.31 -5.03 0.38
N LEU A 285 19.13 -4.39 0.29
CA LEU A 285 18.84 -3.16 1.03
C LEU A 285 18.79 -3.41 2.55
N ALA A 286 18.21 -4.52 2.97
CA ALA A 286 18.20 -4.95 4.38
C ALA A 286 19.62 -5.15 4.90
N ALA A 287 20.49 -5.78 4.11
CA ALA A 287 21.89 -5.97 4.49
C ALA A 287 22.66 -4.63 4.67
N ILE A 288 22.37 -3.64 3.81
CA ILE A 288 22.95 -2.29 3.94
C ILE A 288 22.51 -1.65 5.27
N PHE A 289 21.22 -1.78 5.59
CA PHE A 289 20.68 -1.30 6.85
C PHE A 289 21.41 -1.91 8.06
N GLU A 290 21.45 -3.24 8.13
CA GLU A 290 22.08 -3.98 9.21
C GLU A 290 23.57 -3.65 9.35
N GLN A 291 24.31 -3.61 8.23
CA GLN A 291 25.73 -3.28 8.21
C GLN A 291 26.00 -1.87 8.73
N THR A 292 25.15 -0.90 8.37
CA THR A 292 25.31 0.48 8.83
C THR A 292 25.11 0.58 10.34
N LEU A 293 24.05 -0.03 10.87
CA LEU A 293 23.79 0.01 12.31
C LEU A 293 24.86 -0.75 13.11
N HIS A 294 25.30 -1.91 12.63
CA HIS A 294 26.37 -2.67 13.29
C HIS A 294 27.70 -1.92 13.29
N ALA A 295 28.02 -1.20 12.20
CA ALA A 295 29.24 -0.38 12.14
C ALA A 295 29.23 0.77 13.17
N ASP A 296 28.06 1.25 13.53
CA ASP A 296 27.85 2.25 14.59
C ASP A 296 27.74 1.63 16.00
N GLY A 297 27.90 0.31 16.12
CA GLY A 297 27.91 -0.41 17.39
C GLY A 297 26.54 -0.87 17.89
N TRP A 298 25.47 -0.70 17.11
CA TRP A 298 24.15 -1.16 17.49
C TRP A 298 24.01 -2.67 17.34
N GLN A 299 23.35 -3.30 18.30
CA GLN A 299 22.96 -4.70 18.21
C GLN A 299 21.48 -4.79 17.84
N LEU A 300 21.21 -5.41 16.73
CA LEU A 300 19.86 -5.64 16.25
C LEU A 300 19.31 -6.94 16.83
N GLY A 301 18.05 -6.95 17.21
CA GLY A 301 17.35 -8.13 17.71
C GLY A 301 17.16 -9.21 16.63
N GLN A 302 16.03 -9.89 16.56
CA GLN A 302 15.78 -10.92 15.53
C GLN A 302 15.75 -10.30 14.12
N PRO A 303 16.45 -10.88 13.11
CA PRO A 303 16.61 -10.30 11.75
C PRO A 303 15.32 -9.90 11.04
N THR A 304 14.24 -10.46 11.48
CA THR A 304 12.93 -10.39 10.87
C THR A 304 12.10 -9.17 11.24
N ARG A 305 12.62 -8.31 12.12
CA ARG A 305 11.86 -7.17 12.66
C ARG A 305 12.59 -5.83 12.60
N HIS A 306 13.73 -5.76 11.90
CA HIS A 306 14.50 -4.51 11.87
C HIS A 306 14.30 -3.68 10.64
N PHE A 307 14.03 -4.35 9.52
CA PHE A 307 13.89 -3.72 8.23
C PHE A 307 12.50 -4.01 7.70
N ASP A 308 11.71 -2.98 7.52
CA ASP A 308 10.41 -3.08 6.88
C ASP A 308 10.40 -2.18 5.66
N LEU A 309 10.29 -2.81 4.49
CA LEU A 309 10.20 -2.16 3.20
C LEU A 309 9.21 -2.96 2.36
N HIS A 310 8.05 -2.39 2.12
CA HIS A 310 7.03 -3.02 1.30
C HIS A 310 6.59 -2.10 0.18
N SER A 311 6.24 -2.68 -0.98
CA SER A 311 5.58 -1.90 -2.02
C SER A 311 4.26 -1.36 -1.49
N GLN A 312 3.96 -0.12 -1.82
CA GLN A 312 2.73 0.55 -1.48
C GLN A 312 2.12 1.18 -2.72
N GLY A 313 0.82 1.08 -2.88
CA GLY A 313 0.14 1.57 -4.06
C GLY A 313 -1.36 1.63 -3.87
N LEU A 314 -2.12 0.83 -4.60
CA LEU A 314 -3.59 0.77 -4.50
C LEU A 314 -4.08 -0.09 -3.32
N ASP A 315 -3.20 -0.88 -2.72
CA ASP A 315 -3.34 -1.47 -1.40
C ASP A 315 -2.26 -0.90 -0.48
N THR A 316 -2.47 -0.89 0.84
CA THR A 316 -1.48 -0.38 1.80
C THR A 316 -0.19 -1.18 1.75
N ILE A 317 -0.30 -2.48 1.59
CA ILE A 317 0.83 -3.40 1.44
C ILE A 317 0.67 -4.17 0.15
N GLU A 318 1.66 -4.05 -0.71
CA GLU A 318 1.75 -4.77 -1.99
C GLU A 318 3.05 -5.56 -2.07
N ARG A 319 3.15 -6.46 -3.03
CA ARG A 319 4.43 -7.10 -3.38
C ARG A 319 5.25 -6.21 -4.33
N PRO A 320 6.60 -6.23 -4.28
CA PRO A 320 7.42 -7.02 -3.36
C PRO A 320 7.41 -6.45 -1.93
N TRP A 321 7.61 -7.34 -0.99
CA TRP A 321 7.64 -7.01 0.43
C TRP A 321 8.77 -7.79 1.12
N PHE A 322 9.53 -7.11 1.96
CA PHE A 322 10.51 -7.73 2.84
C PHE A 322 9.95 -7.88 4.25
N ALA A 323 9.64 -9.09 4.62
CA ALA A 323 9.31 -9.49 5.98
C ALA A 323 9.85 -10.89 6.24
N ALA A 324 10.05 -11.20 7.50
CA ALA A 324 10.56 -12.49 7.92
C ALA A 324 9.69 -13.65 7.53
N GLU A 325 8.40 -13.46 7.69
CA GLU A 325 7.39 -14.45 7.34
C GLU A 325 6.61 -13.92 6.15
N GLN A 326 6.85 -14.52 5.00
CA GLN A 326 6.18 -14.18 3.75
C GLN A 326 4.91 -15.02 3.62
N PRO A 327 3.73 -14.50 3.95
CA PRO A 327 2.50 -15.28 3.82
C PRO A 327 2.13 -15.58 2.37
N TRP A 328 2.74 -14.88 1.39
CA TRP A 328 2.37 -14.95 -0.03
C TRP A 328 3.53 -15.29 -0.97
N GLY A 329 4.53 -16.00 -0.46
CA GLY A 329 5.68 -16.42 -1.26
C GLY A 329 6.79 -15.37 -1.35
N SER A 330 7.87 -15.75 -2.01
CA SER A 330 9.14 -15.04 -2.01
C SER A 330 9.19 -13.92 -3.06
N SER A 331 8.53 -12.79 -2.81
CA SER A 331 8.68 -11.60 -3.67
C SER A 331 9.89 -10.73 -3.31
N GLN A 332 10.50 -10.95 -2.15
CA GLN A 332 11.63 -10.16 -1.68
C GLN A 332 12.87 -10.22 -2.60
N SER A 333 13.03 -11.29 -3.37
CA SER A 333 14.12 -11.45 -4.34
C SER A 333 13.82 -10.86 -5.71
N TRP A 334 12.65 -10.27 -5.91
CA TRP A 334 12.36 -9.59 -7.17
C TRP A 334 13.29 -8.40 -7.34
N PRO A 335 13.92 -8.25 -8.52
CA PRO A 335 14.74 -7.07 -8.78
C PRO A 335 13.86 -5.82 -8.77
N LEU A 336 14.39 -4.75 -8.17
CA LEU A 336 13.75 -3.45 -8.25
C LEU A 336 13.79 -2.94 -9.69
N GLU A 337 12.76 -2.20 -10.05
CA GLU A 337 12.63 -1.55 -11.35
C GLU A 337 12.24 -0.08 -11.16
N ALA A 338 12.64 0.78 -12.09
CA ALA A 338 12.21 2.17 -12.07
C ALA A 338 10.68 2.27 -12.17
N GLY A 339 10.09 3.14 -11.35
CA GLY A 339 8.64 3.29 -11.22
C GLY A 339 8.02 2.48 -10.08
N MET A 340 8.76 1.61 -9.40
CA MET A 340 8.29 1.00 -8.16
C MET A 340 8.23 2.01 -7.02
N THR A 341 7.24 1.85 -6.14
CA THR A 341 7.06 2.68 -4.94
C THR A 341 7.05 1.81 -3.70
N PHE A 342 7.69 2.29 -2.64
CA PHE A 342 7.82 1.57 -1.38
C PHE A 342 7.59 2.49 -0.20
N SER A 343 6.99 1.95 0.85
CA SER A 343 7.08 2.53 2.18
C SER A 343 8.22 1.90 2.96
N TYR A 344 9.03 2.75 3.57
CA TYR A 344 10.17 2.43 4.42
C TYR A 344 9.89 2.88 5.85
N HIS A 345 9.71 1.95 6.74
CA HIS A 345 9.50 2.21 8.16
C HIS A 345 10.16 1.12 9.00
N PRO A 346 11.47 1.16 9.17
CA PRO A 346 12.16 0.13 9.91
C PRO A 346 11.61 0.04 11.33
N ARG A 347 11.11 -1.16 11.67
CA ARG A 347 10.66 -1.51 13.03
C ARG A 347 11.71 -2.37 13.66
N ARG A 348 12.13 -2.03 14.91
CA ARG A 348 13.23 -2.78 15.47
C ARG A 348 13.18 -2.93 16.96
N GLU A 349 13.71 -4.06 17.36
CA GLU A 349 14.26 -4.25 18.68
C GLU A 349 15.76 -3.94 18.60
N VAL A 350 16.17 -2.79 19.10
CA VAL A 350 17.58 -2.43 19.25
C VAL A 350 17.92 -2.61 20.73
N SER A 351 18.81 -3.55 21.01
CA SER A 351 19.22 -3.83 22.37
C SER A 351 20.19 -2.78 22.89
N PRO A 352 20.18 -2.52 24.20
CA PRO A 352 19.17 -2.95 25.16
C PRO A 352 18.21 -1.84 25.60
N HIS A 353 18.30 -0.60 25.06
CA HIS A 353 17.71 0.57 25.71
C HIS A 353 16.90 1.49 24.79
N VAL A 354 16.79 1.18 23.49
CA VAL A 354 15.90 1.88 22.57
C VAL A 354 15.01 0.84 21.87
N PRO A 355 13.93 0.44 22.51
CA PRO A 355 13.23 -0.80 22.15
C PRO A 355 12.55 -0.79 20.78
N TRP A 356 12.33 0.35 20.13
CA TRP A 356 11.43 0.41 18.96
C TRP A 356 11.89 1.31 17.82
N GLY A 357 13.13 1.75 17.81
CA GLY A 357 13.66 2.66 16.81
C GLY A 357 13.22 4.12 17.03
N THR A 358 13.43 4.96 16.04
CA THR A 358 13.18 6.40 16.15
C THR A 358 11.92 6.86 15.40
N GLY A 359 11.18 5.93 14.77
CA GLY A 359 9.94 6.24 14.06
C GLY A 359 10.17 6.89 12.70
N ILE A 360 11.33 6.68 12.06
CA ILE A 360 11.54 7.09 10.67
C ILE A 360 10.54 6.35 9.79
N ASN A 361 9.81 7.11 8.98
CA ASN A 361 8.88 6.59 7.98
C ASN A 361 8.94 7.49 6.74
N GLU A 362 9.01 6.88 5.56
CA GLU A 362 9.14 7.57 4.29
C GLU A 362 8.70 6.69 3.14
N ASP A 363 7.97 7.25 2.18
CA ASP A 363 7.73 6.59 0.92
C ASP A 363 8.75 7.01 -0.13
N ILE A 364 9.23 6.05 -0.90
CA ILE A 364 10.25 6.24 -1.92
C ILE A 364 9.78 5.75 -3.30
N LEU A 365 10.22 6.45 -4.33
CA LEU A 365 10.10 6.08 -5.73
C LEU A 365 11.43 5.58 -6.25
N ILE A 366 11.48 4.39 -6.81
CA ILE A 366 12.68 3.88 -7.48
C ILE A 366 12.85 4.60 -8.80
N THR A 367 14.02 5.18 -9.00
CA THR A 367 14.45 5.84 -10.24
C THR A 367 15.67 5.11 -10.85
N PRO A 368 16.10 5.43 -12.07
CA PRO A 368 17.30 4.83 -12.64
C PRO A 368 18.56 5.01 -11.80
N ASP A 369 18.65 6.11 -11.04
CA ASP A 369 19.87 6.55 -10.35
C ASP A 369 19.83 6.32 -8.82
N GLY A 370 18.73 5.80 -8.30
CA GLY A 370 18.51 5.61 -6.87
C GLY A 370 17.04 5.80 -6.51
N ALA A 371 16.73 6.11 -5.26
CA ALA A 371 15.36 6.38 -4.85
C ALA A 371 15.12 7.87 -4.56
N GLU A 372 14.01 8.40 -5.06
CA GLU A 372 13.49 9.72 -4.71
C GLU A 372 12.52 9.61 -3.53
N ARG A 373 12.51 10.64 -2.67
CA ARG A 373 11.56 10.78 -1.58
C ARG A 373 10.26 11.39 -2.08
N PHE A 374 9.13 10.83 -1.70
CA PHE A 374 7.84 11.49 -1.93
C PHE A 374 7.61 12.67 -0.98
N SER A 375 8.16 12.60 0.23
CA SER A 375 8.07 13.70 1.21
C SER A 375 8.85 14.95 0.80
N GLY A 376 9.77 14.83 -0.17
CA GLY A 376 10.64 15.93 -0.60
C GLY A 376 11.64 16.32 0.50
N ASN A 377 11.49 17.50 1.04
CA ASN A 377 12.36 18.06 2.10
C ASN A 377 11.77 17.89 3.52
N TRP A 378 10.78 17.01 3.71
CA TRP A 378 10.25 16.71 5.04
C TRP A 378 11.38 16.23 5.97
N ASP A 379 11.49 16.84 7.16
CA ASP A 379 12.48 16.43 8.15
C ASP A 379 12.01 15.14 8.84
N LEU A 380 12.81 14.09 8.75
CA LEU A 380 12.56 12.80 9.38
C LEU A 380 12.97 12.76 10.85
N ARG A 381 13.64 13.82 11.34
CA ARG A 381 14.00 13.94 12.74
C ARG A 381 12.79 14.32 13.60
N TRP A 382 12.92 14.06 14.88
CA TRP A 382 11.91 14.48 15.83
C TRP A 382 11.73 15.99 15.82
N ARG A 383 10.48 16.44 15.78
CA ARG A 383 10.11 17.86 15.90
C ARG A 383 10.26 18.31 17.35
N ARG A 384 11.19 19.20 17.61
CA ARG A 384 11.30 19.80 18.94
C ARG A 384 10.09 20.70 19.19
N MET A 385 9.40 20.41 20.27
CA MET A 385 8.25 21.19 20.72
C MET A 385 8.68 22.09 21.88
N GLU A 386 8.16 23.32 21.88
CA GLU A 386 8.27 24.18 23.04
C GLU A 386 7.21 23.77 24.07
N HIS A 387 7.55 23.80 25.35
CA HIS A 387 6.54 23.58 26.38
C HIS A 387 5.51 24.70 26.25
N ALA A 388 4.24 24.39 26.06
CA ALA A 388 3.16 25.34 26.33
C ALA A 388 3.20 25.62 27.83
N GLU A 389 3.55 26.86 28.22
CA GLU A 389 3.49 27.32 29.59
C GLU A 389 2.07 27.28 30.17
#